data_935af1b01f2e1d5a204aba86dba41638
#
_entry.id   935af1b01f2e1d5a204aba86dba41638
#
_cell.length_a   1.000
_cell.length_b   1.000
_cell.length_c   1.000
_cell.angle_alpha   90.00
_cell.angle_beta   90.00
_cell.angle_gamma   90.00
#
_symmetry.space_group_name_H-M   'P 1'
#
loop_
_entity.id
_entity.type
_entity.pdbx_description
1 polymer ?
#
loop_
_entity_poly.entity_id
_entity_poly.type
_entity_poly.pdbx_seq_one_letter_code
_entity_poly.pdbx_strand_id
1 'polypeptide(L)'
;SCSNQWSDIGEKPQKLPKLKEKVFLEKMDSLHLKRPEYFYSKIKVSYTDEERKVSFKSSVNIVKDSALSTILSYAAIPVFTAYIDTENITIVNKRDKCYTGKAITEYSELWGIELSFENIQEVFFGLPIGYIKGGKYHVLNNPYEYVISTHKKREQKKSEKRYKSNLIYTYKLNSEANNLSSAHIYSPADSFKIDIKYANWQGKEDRLYPKEMIISLSGPKTSAEIKMVFNKLKINIPRKLSLMIPENYETC
;
A
#
# COMPACT_ATOMS: atom_id res chain seq x y z
N SER A 1 -10.60 20.82 21.24
CA SER A 1 -11.22 21.06 19.93
C SER A 1 -10.14 21.54 18.96
N CYS A 2 -9.45 20.63 18.29
CA CYS A 2 -8.59 20.96 17.14
C CYS A 2 -9.01 20.04 16.01
N SER A 3 -9.92 20.55 15.19
CA SER A 3 -10.24 19.99 13.88
C SER A 3 -9.06 20.25 12.97
N ASN A 4 -8.29 19.22 12.61
CA ASN A 4 -7.41 19.28 11.45
C ASN A 4 -8.28 19.34 10.20
N GLN A 5 -8.66 20.55 9.83
CA GLN A 5 -9.12 20.87 8.51
C GLN A 5 -7.97 20.55 7.53
N TRP A 6 -8.21 19.61 6.62
CA TRP A 6 -7.55 19.60 5.33
C TRP A 6 -8.02 20.88 4.64
N SER A 7 -7.21 21.94 4.75
CA SER A 7 -7.51 23.17 4.04
C SER A 7 -7.30 22.91 2.55
N ASP A 8 -8.39 22.66 1.84
CA ASP A 8 -8.52 23.06 0.45
C ASP A 8 -8.40 24.60 0.42
N ILE A 9 -7.17 25.07 0.46
CA ILE A 9 -6.88 26.44 0.08
C ILE A 9 -7.09 26.46 -1.43
N GLY A 10 -8.11 27.16 -1.87
CA GLY A 10 -8.59 27.23 -3.25
C GLY A 10 -7.61 27.89 -4.24
N GLU A 11 -6.41 27.37 -4.33
CA GLU A 11 -5.52 27.63 -5.46
C GLU A 11 -6.02 26.85 -6.67
N LYS A 12 -6.29 27.54 -7.76
CA LYS A 12 -6.62 26.90 -9.03
C LYS A 12 -5.52 25.93 -9.39
N PRO A 13 -5.83 24.66 -9.70
CA PRO A 13 -4.82 23.66 -10.02
C PRO A 13 -3.93 24.18 -11.15
N GLN A 14 -2.62 24.22 -10.89
CA GLN A 14 -1.63 24.69 -11.85
C GLN A 14 -1.42 23.61 -12.92
N LYS A 15 -1.42 24.03 -14.22
CA LYS A 15 -1.11 23.11 -15.30
C LYS A 15 0.33 22.63 -15.21
N LEU A 16 0.51 21.33 -15.27
CA LEU A 16 1.83 20.69 -15.25
C LEU A 16 2.48 20.70 -16.64
N PRO A 17 3.82 20.79 -16.71
CA PRO A 17 4.55 20.56 -17.96
C PRO A 17 4.26 19.19 -18.55
N LYS A 18 4.17 19.09 -19.87
CA LYS A 18 3.98 17.79 -20.53
C LYS A 18 5.24 16.93 -20.37
N LEU A 19 5.09 15.74 -19.81
CA LEU A 19 6.11 14.71 -19.81
C LEU A 19 5.98 13.81 -21.04
N LYS A 20 7.09 13.55 -21.73
CA LYS A 20 7.14 12.52 -22.77
C LYS A 20 6.97 11.15 -22.13
N GLU A 21 6.29 10.23 -22.79
CA GLU A 21 6.02 8.87 -22.30
C GLU A 21 7.31 8.15 -21.84
N LYS A 22 8.36 8.23 -22.65
CA LYS A 22 9.67 7.65 -22.31
C LYS A 22 10.22 8.18 -20.98
N VAL A 23 10.19 9.49 -20.75
CA VAL A 23 10.67 10.12 -19.51
C VAL A 23 9.81 9.68 -18.32
N PHE A 24 8.51 9.54 -18.53
CA PHE A 24 7.59 9.07 -17.48
C PHE A 24 7.92 7.63 -17.07
N LEU A 25 8.14 6.73 -18.05
CA LEU A 25 8.51 5.34 -17.79
C LEU A 25 9.87 5.24 -17.09
N GLU A 26 10.87 6.03 -17.51
CA GLU A 26 12.18 6.08 -16.84
C GLU A 26 12.06 6.49 -15.36
N LYS A 27 11.16 7.42 -15.05
CA LYS A 27 10.87 7.81 -13.66
C LYS A 27 10.21 6.67 -12.87
N MET A 28 9.24 5.98 -13.45
CA MET A 28 8.59 4.82 -12.84
C MET A 28 9.60 3.68 -12.59
N ASP A 29 10.46 3.38 -13.55
CA ASP A 29 11.53 2.41 -13.40
C ASP A 29 12.49 2.79 -12.27
N SER A 30 12.88 4.06 -12.19
CA SER A 30 13.74 4.56 -11.12
C SER A 30 13.10 4.44 -9.73
N LEU A 31 11.80 4.70 -9.61
CA LEU A 31 11.07 4.52 -8.36
C LEU A 31 11.05 3.05 -7.95
N HIS A 32 10.72 2.16 -8.89
CA HIS A 32 10.60 0.72 -8.63
C HIS A 32 11.90 0.08 -8.13
N LEU A 33 13.06 0.55 -8.57
CA LEU A 33 14.37 -0.02 -8.20
C LEU A 33 14.84 0.36 -6.78
N LYS A 34 14.31 1.40 -6.18
CA LYS A 34 14.78 1.94 -4.90
C LYS A 34 14.13 1.25 -3.70
N ARG A 35 14.55 0.04 -3.36
CA ARG A 35 14.07 -0.74 -2.21
C ARG A 35 15.13 -0.79 -1.11
N PRO A 36 14.80 -0.43 0.15
CA PRO A 36 15.73 -0.57 1.26
C PRO A 36 15.91 -2.04 1.63
N GLU A 37 17.11 -2.42 2.06
CA GLU A 37 17.37 -3.78 2.56
C GLU A 37 16.64 -4.04 3.88
N TYR A 38 16.63 -3.05 4.77
CA TYR A 38 15.93 -3.09 6.05
C TYR A 38 15.08 -1.85 6.21
N PHE A 39 13.80 -2.06 6.54
CA PHE A 39 12.86 -0.99 6.83
C PHE A 39 12.24 -1.20 8.20
N TYR A 40 12.27 -0.18 9.03
CA TYR A 40 11.54 -0.16 10.31
C TYR A 40 10.77 1.13 10.46
N SER A 41 9.54 1.03 10.90
CA SER A 41 8.75 2.20 11.31
C SER A 41 7.83 1.90 12.48
N LYS A 42 7.64 2.90 13.35
CA LYS A 42 6.48 2.95 14.25
C LYS A 42 5.35 3.63 13.52
N ILE A 43 4.18 3.01 13.51
CA ILE A 43 3.03 3.45 12.73
C ILE A 43 1.83 3.62 13.67
N LYS A 44 1.10 4.73 13.52
CA LYS A 44 -0.25 4.86 14.03
C LYS A 44 -1.20 4.44 12.92
N VAL A 45 -2.05 3.45 13.21
CA VAL A 45 -3.02 2.90 12.26
C VAL A 45 -4.42 3.24 12.75
N SER A 46 -5.27 3.71 11.85
CA SER A 46 -6.71 3.85 12.07
C SER A 46 -7.41 3.03 10.99
N TYR A 47 -8.24 2.10 11.41
CA TYR A 47 -9.09 1.29 10.56
C TYR A 47 -10.54 1.72 10.73
N THR A 48 -11.26 1.87 9.64
CA THR A 48 -12.67 2.21 9.62
C THR A 48 -13.36 1.34 8.57
N ASP A 49 -14.41 0.65 8.96
CA ASP A 49 -15.38 0.00 8.08
C ASP A 49 -16.80 0.47 8.43
N GLU A 50 -17.84 -0.18 7.91
CA GLU A 50 -19.24 0.18 8.15
C GLU A 50 -19.66 -0.02 9.61
N GLU A 51 -19.03 -0.96 10.33
CA GLU A 51 -19.40 -1.35 11.68
C GLU A 51 -18.44 -0.82 12.75
N ARG A 52 -17.15 -0.59 12.38
CA ARG A 52 -16.08 -0.41 13.35
C ARG A 52 -15.14 0.74 12.98
N LYS A 53 -14.72 1.44 14.01
CA LYS A 53 -13.63 2.40 13.94
C LYS A 53 -12.66 2.14 15.08
N VAL A 54 -11.47 1.66 14.75
CA VAL A 54 -10.44 1.31 15.72
C VAL A 54 -9.11 1.98 15.38
N SER A 55 -8.33 2.29 16.41
CA SER A 55 -6.99 2.84 16.24
C SER A 55 -6.01 2.09 17.12
N PHE A 56 -4.85 1.80 16.57
CA PHE A 56 -3.78 1.11 17.29
C PHE A 56 -2.41 1.62 16.86
N LYS A 57 -1.41 1.31 17.65
CA LYS A 57 0.00 1.53 17.32
C LYS A 57 0.60 0.24 16.80
N SER A 58 1.44 0.35 15.80
CA SER A 58 2.16 -0.77 15.23
C SER A 58 3.65 -0.46 15.16
N SER A 59 4.48 -1.48 15.23
CA SER A 59 5.88 -1.44 14.83
C SER A 59 6.09 -2.44 13.71
N VAL A 60 6.46 -1.96 12.55
CA VAL A 60 6.68 -2.77 11.35
C VAL A 60 8.18 -2.88 11.09
N ASN A 61 8.65 -4.09 10.89
CA ASN A 61 9.99 -4.40 10.41
C ASN A 61 9.87 -5.18 9.11
N ILE A 62 10.60 -4.78 8.07
CA ILE A 62 10.66 -5.48 6.80
C ILE A 62 12.13 -5.76 6.48
N VAL A 63 12.43 -6.99 6.13
CA VAL A 63 13.67 -7.41 5.47
C VAL A 63 13.31 -7.67 4.01
N LYS A 64 13.98 -6.95 3.13
CA LYS A 64 13.70 -6.97 1.70
C LYS A 64 13.66 -8.40 1.17
N ASP A 65 12.63 -8.70 0.38
CA ASP A 65 12.40 -9.95 -0.32
C ASP A 65 12.45 -11.21 0.59
N SER A 66 12.32 -11.02 1.90
CA SER A 66 12.38 -12.09 2.90
C SER A 66 11.11 -12.15 3.75
N ALA A 67 10.91 -11.17 4.64
CA ALA A 67 9.76 -11.18 5.52
C ALA A 67 9.43 -9.80 6.10
N LEU A 68 8.21 -9.69 6.62
CA LEU A 68 7.71 -8.59 7.42
C LEU A 68 7.26 -9.12 8.77
N SER A 69 7.64 -8.45 9.85
CA SER A 69 7.04 -8.67 11.17
C SER A 69 6.41 -7.39 11.70
N THR A 70 5.27 -7.52 12.36
CA THR A 70 4.59 -6.39 12.99
C THR A 70 3.97 -6.78 14.31
N ILE A 71 4.01 -5.84 15.26
CA ILE A 71 3.34 -5.94 16.56
C ILE A 71 2.30 -4.83 16.60
N LEU A 72 1.04 -5.22 16.77
CA LEU A 72 -0.08 -4.30 16.94
C LEU A 72 -0.40 -4.17 18.42
N SER A 73 -0.47 -2.93 18.90
CA SER A 73 -0.73 -2.62 20.31
C SER A 73 -1.93 -1.69 20.44
N TYR A 74 -2.83 -2.02 21.36
CA TYR A 74 -3.93 -1.19 21.78
C TYR A 74 -3.65 -0.71 23.23
N ALA A 75 -3.78 0.58 23.49
CA ALA A 75 -3.44 1.17 24.80
C ALA A 75 -2.07 0.72 25.36
N ALA A 76 -1.05 0.63 24.48
CA ALA A 76 0.30 0.14 24.75
C ALA A 76 0.42 -1.36 25.08
N ILE A 77 -0.66 -2.14 25.07
CA ILE A 77 -0.66 -3.58 25.28
C ILE A 77 -0.59 -4.26 23.91
N PRO A 78 0.40 -5.14 23.65
CA PRO A 78 0.45 -5.94 22.43
C PRO A 78 -0.75 -6.89 22.35
N VAL A 79 -1.56 -6.74 21.28
CA VAL A 79 -2.77 -7.56 21.06
C VAL A 79 -2.59 -8.56 19.94
N PHE A 80 -1.86 -8.18 18.89
CA PHE A 80 -1.54 -9.06 17.76
C PHE A 80 -0.07 -8.97 17.39
N THR A 81 0.47 -10.07 16.93
CA THR A 81 1.73 -10.11 16.20
C THR A 81 1.46 -10.76 14.85
N ALA A 82 1.92 -10.17 13.76
CA ALA A 82 1.86 -10.79 12.46
C ALA A 82 3.26 -10.97 11.88
N TYR A 83 3.44 -12.06 11.19
CA TYR A 83 4.61 -12.39 10.41
C TYR A 83 4.17 -12.78 9.00
N ILE A 84 4.77 -12.15 8.02
CA ILE A 84 4.46 -12.37 6.62
C ILE A 84 5.79 -12.68 5.93
N ASP A 85 5.92 -13.86 5.38
CA ASP A 85 7.02 -14.22 4.50
C ASP A 85 6.58 -14.21 3.04
N THR A 86 7.35 -14.81 2.16
CA THR A 86 7.06 -14.82 0.72
C THR A 86 5.84 -15.65 0.34
N GLU A 87 5.39 -16.56 1.21
CA GLU A 87 4.32 -17.51 0.93
C GLU A 87 3.15 -17.39 1.90
N ASN A 88 3.42 -17.07 3.18
CA ASN A 88 2.46 -17.22 4.25
C ASN A 88 2.27 -15.94 5.06
N ILE A 89 1.08 -15.80 5.63
CA ILE A 89 0.72 -14.81 6.64
C ILE A 89 0.37 -15.56 7.92
N THR A 90 1.14 -15.35 8.98
CA THR A 90 0.84 -15.88 10.32
C THR A 90 0.47 -14.76 11.25
N ILE A 91 -0.69 -14.87 11.91
CA ILE A 91 -1.20 -13.89 12.88
C ILE A 91 -1.36 -14.59 14.22
N VAL A 92 -0.74 -14.05 15.24
CA VAL A 92 -0.88 -14.50 16.63
C VAL A 92 -1.77 -13.53 17.38
N ASN A 93 -2.92 -14.00 17.84
CA ASN A 93 -3.85 -13.26 18.69
C ASN A 93 -3.48 -13.51 20.17
N LYS A 94 -2.89 -12.50 20.79
CA LYS A 94 -2.45 -12.60 22.19
C LYS A 94 -3.60 -12.48 23.20
N ARG A 95 -4.70 -11.88 22.79
CA ARG A 95 -5.90 -11.75 23.63
C ARG A 95 -6.60 -13.08 23.78
N ASP A 96 -6.85 -13.76 22.65
CA ASP A 96 -7.62 -15.00 22.61
C ASP A 96 -6.71 -16.23 22.68
N LYS A 97 -5.36 -16.02 22.79
CA LYS A 97 -4.33 -17.05 22.90
C LYS A 97 -4.38 -18.08 21.77
N CYS A 98 -4.57 -17.61 20.54
CA CYS A 98 -4.60 -18.47 19.37
C CYS A 98 -3.81 -17.87 18.20
N TYR A 99 -3.60 -18.65 17.15
CA TYR A 99 -2.93 -18.18 15.94
C TYR A 99 -3.59 -18.73 14.68
N THR A 100 -3.44 -18.00 13.57
CA THR A 100 -3.81 -18.46 12.23
C THR A 100 -2.61 -18.35 11.30
N GLY A 101 -2.41 -19.36 10.46
CA GLY A 101 -1.44 -19.33 9.36
C GLY A 101 -2.17 -19.65 8.06
N LYS A 102 -2.03 -18.79 7.06
CA LYS A 102 -2.65 -18.94 5.74
C LYS A 102 -1.69 -18.52 4.65
N ALA A 103 -1.79 -19.15 3.49
CA ALA A 103 -1.06 -18.72 2.32
C ALA A 103 -1.52 -17.31 1.88
N ILE A 104 -0.59 -16.51 1.35
CA ILE A 104 -0.92 -15.17 0.79
C ILE A 104 -1.98 -15.29 -0.31
N THR A 105 -1.94 -16.37 -1.08
CA THR A 105 -2.89 -16.66 -2.17
C THR A 105 -4.33 -16.81 -1.69
N GLU A 106 -4.56 -17.32 -0.47
CA GLU A 106 -5.92 -17.41 0.08
C GLU A 106 -6.55 -16.02 0.29
N TYR A 107 -5.74 -15.01 0.64
CA TYR A 107 -6.20 -13.64 0.74
C TYR A 107 -6.44 -13.01 -0.63
N SER A 108 -5.64 -13.41 -1.64
CA SER A 108 -5.82 -12.97 -3.03
C SER A 108 -7.17 -13.40 -3.58
N GLU A 109 -7.58 -14.65 -3.29
CA GLU A 109 -8.89 -15.18 -3.70
C GLU A 109 -10.07 -14.42 -3.07
N LEU A 110 -9.93 -14.00 -1.81
CA LEU A 110 -10.97 -13.23 -1.11
C LEU A 110 -11.23 -11.85 -1.74
N TRP A 111 -10.21 -11.25 -2.35
CA TRP A 111 -10.29 -9.88 -2.88
C TRP A 111 -10.28 -9.82 -4.40
N GLY A 112 -10.14 -10.97 -5.08
CA GLY A 112 -10.02 -11.02 -6.55
C GLY A 112 -8.80 -10.24 -7.08
N ILE A 113 -7.78 -10.06 -6.24
CA ILE A 113 -6.56 -9.33 -6.57
C ILE A 113 -5.37 -10.21 -6.21
N GLU A 114 -4.55 -10.51 -7.19
CA GLU A 114 -3.30 -11.24 -6.96
C GLU A 114 -2.38 -10.41 -6.05
N LEU A 115 -2.21 -10.90 -4.82
CA LEU A 115 -1.39 -10.29 -3.80
C LEU A 115 -0.11 -11.11 -3.61
N SER A 116 1.02 -10.46 -3.54
CA SER A 116 2.31 -11.06 -3.23
C SER A 116 3.00 -10.33 -2.07
N PHE A 117 4.00 -10.97 -1.47
CA PHE A 117 4.85 -10.30 -0.48
C PHE A 117 5.53 -9.05 -1.06
N GLU A 118 5.94 -9.11 -2.32
CA GLU A 118 6.51 -7.97 -3.04
C GLU A 118 5.54 -6.78 -3.07
N ASN A 119 4.27 -7.02 -3.37
CA ASN A 119 3.26 -5.95 -3.39
C ASN A 119 3.07 -5.31 -2.00
N ILE A 120 3.12 -6.11 -0.94
CA ILE A 120 3.06 -5.59 0.44
C ILE A 120 4.24 -4.67 0.72
N GLN A 121 5.46 -5.05 0.35
CA GLN A 121 6.64 -4.21 0.51
C GLN A 121 6.52 -2.91 -0.29
N GLU A 122 6.08 -2.99 -1.55
CA GLU A 122 5.89 -1.83 -2.43
C GLU A 122 4.97 -0.79 -1.80
N VAL A 123 3.88 -1.23 -1.18
CA VAL A 123 2.95 -0.33 -0.45
C VAL A 123 3.67 0.41 0.67
N PHE A 124 4.39 -0.31 1.54
CA PHE A 124 5.10 0.31 2.67
C PHE A 124 6.23 1.25 2.24
N PHE A 125 6.86 0.94 1.12
CA PHE A 125 7.96 1.75 0.59
C PHE A 125 7.47 2.93 -0.26
N GLY A 126 6.17 3.04 -0.54
CA GLY A 126 5.62 4.05 -1.45
C GLY A 126 6.08 3.83 -2.90
N LEU A 127 6.18 2.58 -3.31
CA LEU A 127 6.53 2.16 -4.67
C LEU A 127 5.29 1.89 -5.52
N PRO A 128 5.43 1.90 -6.84
CA PRO A 128 4.31 1.55 -7.71
C PRO A 128 4.00 0.05 -7.61
N ILE A 129 2.96 -0.28 -6.83
CA ILE A 129 2.52 -1.65 -6.58
C ILE A 129 2.20 -2.39 -7.86
N GLY A 130 2.80 -3.57 -8.05
CA GLY A 130 2.60 -4.41 -9.23
C GLY A 130 3.12 -3.80 -10.55
N TYR A 131 4.02 -2.83 -10.48
CA TYR A 131 4.65 -2.26 -11.66
C TYR A 131 5.69 -3.21 -12.24
N ILE A 132 5.57 -3.48 -13.54
CA ILE A 132 6.49 -4.36 -14.26
C ILE A 132 7.34 -3.50 -15.20
N LYS A 133 8.66 -3.47 -14.97
CA LYS A 133 9.61 -2.78 -15.85
C LYS A 133 9.54 -3.36 -17.27
N GLY A 134 9.44 -2.47 -18.26
CA GLY A 134 9.25 -2.88 -19.66
C GLY A 134 7.82 -3.32 -20.01
N GLY A 135 6.90 -3.30 -19.04
CA GLY A 135 5.47 -3.57 -19.27
C GLY A 135 4.81 -2.53 -20.16
N LYS A 136 3.63 -2.86 -20.66
CA LYS A 136 2.85 -1.95 -21.50
C LYS A 136 2.04 -0.98 -20.65
N TYR A 137 2.39 0.29 -20.72
CA TYR A 137 1.69 1.39 -20.03
C TYR A 137 1.28 2.48 -20.99
N HIS A 138 0.31 3.29 -20.58
CA HIS A 138 -0.22 4.41 -21.34
C HIS A 138 -0.27 5.64 -20.46
N VAL A 139 0.37 6.72 -20.89
CA VAL A 139 0.21 8.03 -20.26
C VAL A 139 -1.19 8.55 -20.56
N LEU A 140 -1.95 8.85 -19.51
CA LEU A 140 -3.30 9.39 -19.63
C LEU A 140 -3.22 10.92 -19.64
N ASN A 141 -3.76 11.54 -20.69
CA ASN A 141 -3.74 13.00 -20.81
C ASN A 141 -4.58 13.66 -19.70
N ASN A 142 -3.89 14.31 -18.78
CA ASN A 142 -4.45 15.15 -17.72
C ASN A 142 -3.53 16.37 -17.55
N PRO A 143 -4.01 17.60 -17.74
CA PRO A 143 -3.16 18.78 -17.64
C PRO A 143 -2.74 19.12 -16.20
N TYR A 144 -3.32 18.50 -15.19
CA TYR A 144 -3.11 18.82 -13.78
C TYR A 144 -2.47 17.67 -12.99
N GLU A 145 -2.33 16.50 -13.59
CA GLU A 145 -1.78 15.32 -12.94
C GLU A 145 -0.92 14.51 -13.92
N TYR A 146 0.16 13.93 -13.42
CA TYR A 146 0.92 12.92 -14.15
C TYR A 146 0.30 11.55 -13.90
N VAL A 147 -0.36 10.99 -14.90
CA VAL A 147 -1.11 9.73 -14.79
C VAL A 147 -0.63 8.72 -15.81
N ILE A 148 -0.33 7.50 -15.35
CA ILE A 148 0.01 6.36 -16.20
C ILE A 148 -0.83 5.14 -15.81
N SER A 149 -1.25 4.34 -16.78
CA SER A 149 -2.06 3.16 -16.53
C SER A 149 -1.72 2.02 -17.49
N THR A 150 -1.98 0.78 -17.06
CA THR A 150 -1.91 -0.42 -17.89
C THR A 150 -2.93 -0.42 -19.02
N HIS A 151 -3.98 0.41 -18.93
CA HIS A 151 -5.07 0.47 -19.89
C HIS A 151 -5.37 1.92 -20.32
N LYS A 152 -5.69 2.13 -21.58
CA LYS A 152 -6.22 3.41 -22.07
C LYS A 152 -7.60 3.68 -21.47
N LYS A 153 -8.00 4.96 -21.31
CA LYS A 153 -9.34 5.35 -20.79
C LYS A 153 -10.50 4.62 -21.47
N ARG A 154 -10.41 4.40 -22.81
CA ARG A 154 -11.44 3.67 -23.56
C ARG A 154 -11.48 2.19 -23.20
N GLU A 155 -10.33 1.59 -22.93
CA GLU A 155 -10.20 0.18 -22.56
C GLU A 155 -10.71 -0.05 -21.13
N GLN A 156 -10.41 0.87 -20.21
CA GLN A 156 -10.93 0.84 -18.83
C GLN A 156 -12.47 0.82 -18.85
N LYS A 157 -13.10 1.75 -19.55
CA LYS A 157 -14.57 1.80 -19.69
C LYS A 157 -15.18 0.53 -20.32
N LYS A 158 -14.47 -0.11 -21.26
CA LYS A 158 -14.92 -1.38 -21.85
C LYS A 158 -14.76 -2.56 -20.89
N SER A 159 -13.68 -2.56 -20.10
CA SER A 159 -13.42 -3.62 -19.10
C SER A 159 -14.45 -3.58 -17.99
N GLU A 160 -14.81 -2.39 -17.50
CA GLU A 160 -15.91 -2.18 -16.54
C GLU A 160 -17.24 -2.76 -17.03
N LYS A 161 -17.58 -2.54 -18.32
CA LYS A 161 -18.83 -3.03 -18.91
C LYS A 161 -18.85 -4.53 -19.21
N ARG A 162 -17.69 -5.16 -19.34
CA ARG A 162 -17.55 -6.56 -19.79
C ARG A 162 -17.02 -7.49 -18.72
N TYR A 163 -16.82 -7.01 -17.49
CA TYR A 163 -16.29 -7.78 -16.35
C TYR A 163 -15.07 -8.62 -16.73
N LYS A 164 -14.07 -7.98 -17.36
CA LYS A 164 -12.84 -8.68 -17.75
C LYS A 164 -11.98 -8.98 -16.54
N SER A 165 -11.31 -10.12 -16.53
CA SER A 165 -10.44 -10.58 -15.43
C SER A 165 -9.13 -9.82 -15.27
N ASN A 166 -8.72 -8.99 -16.25
CA ASN A 166 -7.45 -8.28 -16.18
C ASN A 166 -7.51 -7.11 -15.19
N LEU A 167 -6.62 -7.09 -14.22
CA LEU A 167 -6.45 -5.98 -13.30
C LEU A 167 -6.02 -4.70 -14.04
N ILE A 168 -6.57 -3.59 -13.63
CA ILE A 168 -6.23 -2.27 -14.14
C ILE A 168 -5.42 -1.53 -13.07
N TYR A 169 -4.15 -1.27 -13.36
CA TYR A 169 -3.30 -0.45 -12.51
C TYR A 169 -3.22 0.97 -13.05
N THR A 170 -3.39 1.95 -12.18
CA THR A 170 -3.22 3.36 -12.52
C THR A 170 -2.40 4.04 -11.44
N TYR A 171 -1.33 4.72 -11.84
CA TYR A 171 -0.44 5.43 -10.93
C TYR A 171 -0.49 6.91 -11.23
N LYS A 172 -0.47 7.72 -10.16
CA LYS A 172 -0.29 9.15 -10.26
C LYS A 172 1.02 9.53 -9.57
N LEU A 173 1.78 10.40 -10.23
CA LEU A 173 2.95 11.02 -9.62
C LEU A 173 2.59 12.42 -9.09
N ASN A 174 3.38 12.89 -8.13
CA ASN A 174 3.32 14.27 -7.67
C ASN A 174 3.72 15.26 -8.78
N SER A 175 3.56 16.56 -8.55
CA SER A 175 3.85 17.63 -9.52
C SER A 175 5.29 17.64 -10.02
N GLU A 176 6.24 17.15 -9.25
CA GLU A 176 7.66 17.03 -9.61
C GLU A 176 7.98 15.72 -10.36
N ALA A 177 7.01 14.82 -10.45
CA ALA A 177 7.14 13.48 -11.03
C ALA A 177 8.30 12.67 -10.43
N ASN A 178 8.51 12.78 -9.12
CA ASN A 178 9.59 12.09 -8.40
C ASN A 178 9.08 11.10 -7.34
N ASN A 179 7.80 11.16 -6.97
CA ASN A 179 7.16 10.24 -6.02
C ASN A 179 5.71 9.94 -6.44
N LEU A 180 5.17 8.82 -5.96
CA LEU A 180 3.76 8.52 -6.12
C LEU A 180 2.91 9.48 -5.27
N SER A 181 1.84 10.00 -5.83
CA SER A 181 0.74 10.60 -5.07
C SER A 181 -0.37 9.58 -4.81
N SER A 182 -0.60 8.67 -5.76
CA SER A 182 -1.54 7.57 -5.56
C SER A 182 -1.29 6.39 -6.49
N ALA A 183 -1.76 5.22 -6.06
CA ALA A 183 -1.92 4.02 -6.88
C ALA A 183 -3.38 3.56 -6.79
N HIS A 184 -3.95 3.16 -7.91
CA HIS A 184 -5.31 2.63 -8.02
C HIS A 184 -5.26 1.28 -8.72
N ILE A 185 -5.85 0.27 -8.09
CA ILE A 185 -5.97 -1.08 -8.62
C ILE A 185 -7.45 -1.39 -8.72
N TYR A 186 -7.88 -1.84 -9.87
CA TYR A 186 -9.27 -2.20 -10.12
C TYR A 186 -9.38 -3.58 -10.75
N SER A 187 -10.16 -4.45 -10.11
CA SER A 187 -10.61 -5.74 -10.68
C SER A 187 -12.02 -5.55 -11.28
N PRO A 188 -12.17 -5.47 -12.61
CA PRO A 188 -13.50 -5.37 -13.21
C PRO A 188 -14.35 -6.62 -12.99
N ALA A 189 -13.73 -7.80 -12.92
CA ALA A 189 -14.43 -9.08 -12.72
C ALA A 189 -15.12 -9.13 -11.36
N ASP A 190 -14.42 -8.68 -10.31
CA ASP A 190 -14.88 -8.75 -8.93
C ASP A 190 -15.53 -7.45 -8.48
N SER A 191 -15.52 -6.41 -9.33
CA SER A 191 -15.96 -5.04 -9.00
C SER A 191 -15.27 -4.50 -7.74
N PHE A 192 -13.99 -4.89 -7.53
CA PHE A 192 -13.21 -4.54 -6.36
C PHE A 192 -12.14 -3.49 -6.70
N LYS A 193 -11.95 -2.53 -5.80
CA LYS A 193 -11.00 -1.43 -5.97
C LYS A 193 -10.13 -1.27 -4.73
N ILE A 194 -8.85 -1.00 -4.96
CA ILE A 194 -7.91 -0.50 -3.94
C ILE A 194 -7.40 0.86 -4.39
N ASP A 195 -7.62 1.86 -3.57
CA ASP A 195 -7.05 3.20 -3.73
C ASP A 195 -6.02 3.43 -2.63
N ILE A 196 -4.78 3.70 -3.01
CA ILE A 196 -3.70 4.03 -2.10
C ILE A 196 -3.27 5.46 -2.36
N LYS A 197 -3.35 6.32 -1.35
CA LYS A 197 -2.88 7.71 -1.40
C LYS A 197 -1.69 7.88 -0.48
N TYR A 198 -0.67 8.57 -0.97
CA TYR A 198 0.55 8.88 -0.24
C TYR A 198 0.68 10.38 -0.04
N ALA A 199 1.10 10.81 1.14
CA ALA A 199 1.30 12.21 1.46
C ALA A 199 2.47 12.41 2.43
N ASN A 200 2.92 13.68 2.53
CA ASN A 200 3.90 14.12 3.50
C ASN A 200 5.19 13.28 3.47
N TRP A 201 5.84 13.25 2.31
CA TRP A 201 7.06 12.49 2.08
C TRP A 201 8.21 12.99 2.96
N GLN A 202 8.96 12.05 3.53
CA GLN A 202 10.11 12.32 4.40
C GLN A 202 11.38 11.70 3.82
N GLY A 203 12.46 12.49 3.80
CA GLY A 203 13.76 12.05 3.34
C GLY A 203 14.45 11.13 4.35
N LYS A 204 15.05 10.06 3.85
CA LYS A 204 15.97 9.20 4.59
C LYS A 204 16.98 8.61 3.63
N GLU A 205 18.28 8.84 3.93
CA GLU A 205 19.37 8.54 3.00
C GLU A 205 19.17 9.33 1.67
N ASP A 206 19.21 8.66 0.54
CA ASP A 206 19.06 9.24 -0.80
C ASP A 206 17.64 9.16 -1.35
N ARG A 207 16.63 8.86 -0.50
CA ARG A 207 15.26 8.59 -0.91
C ARG A 207 14.21 9.21 -0.01
N LEU A 208 13.02 9.45 -0.60
CA LEU A 208 11.81 9.81 0.12
C LEU A 208 10.95 8.58 0.41
N TYR A 209 10.31 8.58 1.58
CA TYR A 209 9.34 7.59 2.05
C TYR A 209 8.05 8.29 2.47
N PRO A 210 6.87 7.68 2.30
CA PRO A 210 5.63 8.29 2.73
C PRO A 210 5.60 8.44 4.26
N LYS A 211 5.18 9.59 4.75
CA LYS A 211 4.88 9.81 6.16
C LYS A 211 3.42 9.53 6.48
N GLU A 212 2.56 9.65 5.47
CA GLU A 212 1.14 9.34 5.58
C GLU A 212 0.69 8.50 4.40
N MET A 213 -0.19 7.53 4.66
CA MET A 213 -0.79 6.68 3.67
C MET A 213 -2.24 6.40 4.03
N ILE A 214 -3.11 6.42 3.03
CA ILE A 214 -4.51 6.02 3.14
C ILE A 214 -4.76 4.93 2.11
N ILE A 215 -5.23 3.77 2.57
CA ILE A 215 -5.68 2.67 1.73
C ILE A 215 -7.19 2.58 1.86
N SER A 216 -7.90 2.75 0.76
CA SER A 216 -9.35 2.58 0.68
C SER A 216 -9.66 1.33 -0.14
N LEU A 217 -10.41 0.42 0.47
CA LEU A 217 -10.89 -0.81 -0.13
C LEU A 217 -12.38 -0.64 -0.43
N SER A 218 -12.80 -0.95 -1.64
CA SER A 218 -14.22 -0.90 -2.00
C SER A 218 -14.59 -2.03 -2.96
N GLY A 219 -15.64 -2.76 -2.62
CA GLY A 219 -16.18 -3.87 -3.38
C GLY A 219 -17.65 -4.11 -3.04
N PRO A 220 -18.31 -5.09 -3.67
CA PRO A 220 -19.74 -5.33 -3.49
C PRO A 220 -20.16 -5.63 -2.04
N LYS A 221 -19.23 -6.16 -1.24
CA LYS A 221 -19.48 -6.57 0.16
C LYS A 221 -18.43 -6.01 1.13
N THR A 222 -17.59 -5.09 0.68
CA THR A 222 -16.47 -4.59 1.48
C THR A 222 -16.30 -3.12 1.24
N SER A 223 -16.32 -2.35 2.32
CA SER A 223 -15.93 -0.95 2.32
C SER A 223 -15.08 -0.72 3.57
N ALA A 224 -13.80 -0.38 3.39
CA ALA A 224 -12.91 -0.12 4.50
C ALA A 224 -11.85 0.93 4.15
N GLU A 225 -11.42 1.68 5.14
CA GLU A 225 -10.33 2.64 5.05
C GLU A 225 -9.29 2.34 6.13
N ILE A 226 -8.02 2.30 5.71
CA ILE A 226 -6.87 2.14 6.60
C ILE A 226 -5.99 3.38 6.44
N LYS A 227 -5.91 4.19 7.49
CA LYS A 227 -5.03 5.35 7.55
C LYS A 227 -3.80 5.03 8.37
N MET A 228 -2.61 5.25 7.82
CA MET A 228 -1.34 5.01 8.46
C MET A 228 -0.52 6.29 8.55
N VAL A 229 0.06 6.55 9.73
CA VAL A 229 1.00 7.65 9.97
C VAL A 229 2.31 7.07 10.47
N PHE A 230 3.36 7.26 9.70
CA PHE A 230 4.71 6.74 9.97
C PHE A 230 5.49 7.74 10.82
N ASN A 231 5.79 7.39 12.08
CA ASN A 231 6.37 8.31 13.06
C ASN A 231 7.88 8.17 13.23
N LYS A 232 8.39 6.95 13.25
CA LYS A 232 9.82 6.68 13.47
C LYS A 232 10.33 5.77 12.36
N LEU A 233 11.09 6.35 11.47
CA LEU A 233 11.65 5.63 10.33
C LEU A 233 13.13 5.33 10.57
N LYS A 234 13.54 4.07 10.34
CA LYS A 234 14.93 3.63 10.27
C LYS A 234 15.11 2.78 9.03
N ILE A 235 16.11 3.10 8.23
CA ILE A 235 16.40 2.47 6.95
C ILE A 235 17.79 1.82 7.03
N ASN A 236 17.93 0.66 6.39
CA ASN A 236 19.19 -0.08 6.26
C ASN A 236 19.92 -0.37 7.59
N ILE A 237 19.16 -0.42 8.70
CA ILE A 237 19.69 -0.87 9.98
C ILE A 237 19.29 -2.34 10.15
N PRO A 238 20.25 -3.28 10.13
CA PRO A 238 19.96 -4.71 10.24
C PRO A 238 19.11 -5.06 11.46
N ARG A 239 18.10 -5.92 11.22
CA ARG A 239 17.22 -6.43 12.26
C ARG A 239 16.88 -7.90 11.97
N LYS A 240 16.91 -8.70 13.03
CA LYS A 240 16.37 -10.06 12.94
C LYS A 240 14.85 -9.99 13.06
N LEU A 241 14.17 -10.70 12.18
CA LEU A 241 12.74 -10.94 12.27
C LEU A 241 12.54 -12.29 12.97
N SER A 242 11.56 -12.36 13.85
CA SER A 242 11.17 -13.61 14.50
C SER A 242 9.68 -13.60 14.74
N LEU A 243 9.07 -14.74 14.55
CA LEU A 243 7.72 -15.03 15.01
C LEU A 243 7.87 -15.95 16.24
N MET A 244 7.22 -15.59 17.34
CA MET A 244 7.11 -16.44 18.50
C MET A 244 5.64 -16.79 18.72
N ILE A 245 5.32 -18.06 18.59
CA ILE A 245 4.02 -18.63 18.93
C ILE A 245 4.23 -19.37 20.25
N PRO A 246 3.58 -18.95 21.37
CA PRO A 246 3.69 -19.66 22.63
C PRO A 246 3.13 -21.08 22.52
N GLU A 247 3.76 -22.04 23.20
CA GLU A 247 3.38 -23.47 23.14
C GLU A 247 1.93 -23.76 23.56
N ASN A 248 1.36 -22.89 24.39
CA ASN A 248 -0.03 -23.01 24.89
C ASN A 248 -1.07 -22.28 24.00
N TYR A 249 -0.70 -21.88 22.78
CA TYR A 249 -1.63 -21.27 21.84
C TYR A 249 -2.13 -22.32 20.86
N GLU A 250 -3.44 -22.30 20.60
CA GLU A 250 -4.10 -23.18 19.65
C GLU A 250 -4.35 -22.45 18.31
N THR A 251 -4.75 -23.20 17.30
CA THR A 251 -5.22 -22.60 16.03
C THR A 251 -6.58 -21.92 16.27
N CYS A 252 -6.75 -20.68 15.79
CA CYS A 252 -8.01 -19.95 15.96
C CYS A 252 -9.19 -20.61 15.20
#